data_ea3ef34af0e3af235c72652e4ae1e782
#
_entry.id   ea3ef34af0e3af235c72652e4ae1e782
#
_cell.length_a   1.000
_cell.length_b   1.000
_cell.length_c   1.000
_cell.angle_alpha   90.00
_cell.angle_beta   90.00
_cell.angle_gamma   90.00
#
_symmetry.space_group_name_H-M   'P 1'
#
loop_
_entity.id
_entity.type
_entity.pdbx_description
1 polymer ?
#
loop_
_entity_poly.entity_id
_entity_poly.type
_entity_poly.pdbx_seq_one_letter_code
_entity_poly.pdbx_strand_id
1 'polypeptide(L)'
;MNLNNVAVRELPTKEGFADYALFVKGQLLGIIEAKKISVGSKNVIEQAKRYSKDVIQGSGIWREYKVPFLYATNGETIHFLDIRNETNIQRELLEFHNAVALDEKFQQEKINFKTWLDKNPIENYYNSDKQLYPFQQKAISAAENAILDQKREMMLAMATGTGKTFTILSLIYRLLEAKVIKRVLFLVDRKALAAQAVTAFSSFSTPHGSKFDKEYEVYSQKFQKEDFDDGATFNPNVLPNEYLTNPQPNHSFVYVSTIQRMTINLQGKYSNISEDDMNEEYEIDAEKLNIPIHAFDLIVVDECHRGYTSKESNIWRDTIKHFDGIKIGLTATPAQHTVAYFNEPIFKYSVEEAVDDGFLVDYDDPIKIGRAHV
;
A
#
# COMPACT_ATOMS: atom_id res chain seq x y z
N MET A 1 17.77 -12.14 -32.09
CA MET A 1 16.37 -11.97 -31.65
C MET A 1 16.33 -10.73 -30.75
N ASN A 2 15.43 -9.79 -31.02
CA ASN A 2 15.31 -8.63 -30.13
C ASN A 2 14.51 -9.09 -28.88
N LEU A 3 15.19 -9.26 -27.76
CA LEU A 3 14.63 -9.73 -26.49
C LEU A 3 14.09 -8.58 -25.62
N ASN A 4 13.57 -7.54 -26.24
CA ASN A 4 13.05 -6.39 -25.51
C ASN A 4 11.56 -6.58 -25.17
N ASN A 5 11.25 -6.69 -23.88
CA ASN A 5 9.88 -6.84 -23.33
C ASN A 5 9.10 -8.02 -23.94
N VAL A 6 9.67 -9.21 -23.87
CA VAL A 6 9.09 -10.43 -24.45
C VAL A 6 9.06 -11.59 -23.44
N ALA A 7 8.05 -12.44 -23.57
CA ALA A 7 8.01 -13.75 -22.92
C ALA A 7 8.45 -14.83 -23.92
N VAL A 8 9.52 -15.55 -23.60
CA VAL A 8 10.04 -16.65 -24.40
C VAL A 8 9.55 -17.96 -23.79
N ARG A 9 8.94 -18.82 -24.61
CA ARG A 9 8.49 -20.15 -24.20
C ARG A 9 9.64 -21.15 -24.20
N GLU A 10 9.58 -22.11 -23.28
CA GLU A 10 10.48 -23.26 -23.24
C GLU A 10 11.96 -22.86 -23.26
N LEU A 11 12.34 -21.93 -22.32
CA LEU A 11 13.74 -21.54 -22.20
C LEU A 11 14.58 -22.73 -21.71
N PRO A 12 15.59 -23.19 -22.48
CA PRO A 12 16.43 -24.27 -22.04
C PRO A 12 17.28 -23.90 -20.82
N THR A 13 17.30 -24.77 -19.84
CA THR A 13 18.17 -24.72 -18.66
C THR A 13 18.97 -26.00 -18.57
N LYS A 14 19.89 -26.13 -17.64
CA LYS A 14 20.65 -27.38 -17.45
C LYS A 14 19.81 -28.57 -17.04
N GLU A 15 18.70 -28.35 -16.32
CA GLU A 15 17.83 -29.38 -15.78
C GLU A 15 16.48 -29.51 -16.52
N GLY A 16 16.31 -28.88 -17.69
CA GLY A 16 15.10 -28.95 -18.48
C GLY A 16 14.71 -27.60 -19.08
N PHE A 17 13.43 -27.39 -19.30
CA PHE A 17 12.89 -26.21 -19.91
C PHE A 17 11.99 -25.45 -18.94
N ALA A 18 12.27 -24.16 -18.71
CA ALA A 18 11.33 -23.28 -18.02
C ALA A 18 10.17 -22.95 -18.97
N ASP A 19 8.93 -23.03 -18.48
CA ASP A 19 7.74 -22.83 -19.32
C ASP A 19 7.74 -21.47 -20.01
N TYR A 20 8.06 -20.38 -19.27
CA TYR A 20 8.24 -19.06 -19.84
C TYR A 20 9.38 -18.31 -19.13
N ALA A 21 10.14 -17.56 -19.92
CA ALA A 21 11.18 -16.64 -19.48
C ALA A 21 10.82 -15.21 -19.87
N LEU A 22 10.82 -14.29 -18.91
CA LEU A 22 10.46 -12.90 -19.10
C LEU A 22 11.71 -12.05 -19.32
N PHE A 23 11.84 -11.50 -20.52
CA PHE A 23 12.93 -10.59 -20.86
C PHE A 23 12.41 -9.15 -20.86
N VAL A 24 13.08 -8.28 -20.12
CA VAL A 24 12.81 -6.86 -20.05
C VAL A 24 14.09 -6.11 -20.38
N LYS A 25 14.04 -5.22 -21.37
CA LYS A 25 15.21 -4.49 -21.87
C LYS A 25 16.41 -5.41 -22.17
N GLY A 26 16.14 -6.60 -22.69
CA GLY A 26 17.15 -7.60 -23.02
C GLY A 26 17.70 -8.42 -21.84
N GLN A 27 17.25 -8.17 -20.61
CA GLN A 27 17.66 -8.89 -19.42
C GLN A 27 16.61 -9.93 -19.01
N LEU A 28 17.02 -11.12 -18.62
CA LEU A 28 16.16 -12.18 -18.12
C LEU A 28 15.76 -11.86 -16.66
N LEU A 29 14.61 -11.23 -16.46
CA LEU A 29 14.15 -10.81 -15.15
C LEU A 29 13.18 -11.78 -14.47
N GLY A 30 12.48 -12.63 -15.25
CA GLY A 30 11.48 -13.51 -14.64
C GLY A 30 11.44 -14.90 -15.24
N ILE A 31 11.01 -15.87 -14.43
CA ILE A 31 10.63 -17.22 -14.85
C ILE A 31 9.20 -17.47 -14.40
N ILE A 32 8.39 -18.04 -15.29
CA ILE A 32 7.04 -18.51 -14.98
C ILE A 32 7.02 -20.02 -15.17
N GLU A 33 6.54 -20.72 -14.17
CA GLU A 33 6.24 -22.14 -14.20
C GLU A 33 4.72 -22.33 -14.17
N ALA A 34 4.18 -23.03 -15.15
CA ALA A 34 2.76 -23.27 -15.31
C ALA A 34 2.42 -24.75 -15.09
N LYS A 35 1.38 -25.03 -14.32
CA LYS A 35 0.88 -26.38 -14.06
C LYS A 35 -0.59 -26.51 -14.34
N LYS A 36 -1.09 -27.74 -14.37
CA LYS A 36 -2.55 -28.01 -14.49
C LYS A 36 -3.25 -27.52 -13.21
N ILE A 37 -4.51 -27.15 -13.33
CA ILE A 37 -5.37 -26.68 -12.22
C ILE A 37 -5.37 -27.64 -11.03
N SER A 38 -5.27 -28.94 -11.27
CA SER A 38 -5.21 -29.96 -10.22
C SER A 38 -3.96 -29.92 -9.34
N VAL A 39 -2.94 -29.15 -9.72
CA VAL A 39 -1.69 -28.99 -8.97
C VAL A 39 -1.68 -27.64 -8.27
N GLY A 40 -1.55 -27.63 -6.95
CA GLY A 40 -1.46 -26.37 -6.19
C GLY A 40 -0.25 -25.55 -6.62
N SER A 41 -0.45 -24.36 -7.14
CA SER A 41 0.59 -23.44 -7.63
C SER A 41 1.63 -23.07 -6.56
N LYS A 42 1.24 -23.14 -5.29
CA LYS A 42 2.12 -22.82 -4.15
C LYS A 42 3.40 -23.68 -4.10
N ASN A 43 3.30 -24.95 -4.45
CA ASN A 43 4.44 -25.87 -4.47
C ASN A 43 5.28 -25.78 -5.75
N VAL A 44 4.76 -25.14 -6.77
CA VAL A 44 5.39 -25.04 -8.11
C VAL A 44 6.53 -24.02 -8.12
N ILE A 45 6.53 -23.06 -7.18
CA ILE A 45 7.58 -22.04 -7.08
C ILE A 45 8.98 -22.66 -6.88
N GLU A 46 9.06 -23.84 -6.25
CA GLU A 46 10.32 -24.56 -6.06
C GLU A 46 10.93 -25.03 -7.38
N GLN A 47 10.09 -25.31 -8.39
CA GLN A 47 10.57 -25.64 -9.74
C GLN A 47 11.12 -24.39 -10.43
N ALA A 48 10.44 -23.24 -10.32
CA ALA A 48 10.94 -21.98 -10.84
C ALA A 48 12.28 -21.58 -10.19
N LYS A 49 12.46 -21.86 -8.88
CA LYS A 49 13.74 -21.67 -8.18
C LYS A 49 14.87 -22.51 -8.80
N ARG A 50 14.63 -23.78 -9.10
CA ARG A 50 15.63 -24.65 -9.74
C ARG A 50 16.04 -24.10 -11.09
N TYR A 51 15.10 -23.72 -11.94
CA TYR A 51 15.43 -23.13 -13.24
C TYR A 51 16.18 -21.82 -13.13
N SER A 52 15.86 -20.97 -12.12
CA SER A 52 16.63 -19.75 -11.87
C SER A 52 18.10 -20.00 -11.55
N LYS A 53 18.45 -21.14 -10.91
CA LYS A 53 19.85 -21.54 -10.69
C LYS A 53 20.53 -21.98 -11.98
N ASP A 54 19.80 -22.67 -12.82
CA ASP A 54 20.33 -23.47 -13.91
C ASP A 54 20.32 -22.80 -15.28
N VAL A 55 19.77 -21.58 -15.38
CA VAL A 55 19.89 -20.79 -16.62
C VAL A 55 21.37 -20.54 -16.96
N ILE A 56 21.68 -20.56 -18.27
CA ILE A 56 23.04 -20.33 -18.77
C ILE A 56 23.48 -18.90 -18.45
N GLN A 57 22.64 -17.92 -18.74
CA GLN A 57 22.89 -16.51 -18.49
C GLN A 57 21.68 -15.89 -17.79
N GLY A 58 21.88 -15.30 -16.62
CA GLY A 58 20.90 -14.56 -15.86
C GLY A 58 21.17 -13.05 -15.85
N SER A 59 20.36 -12.30 -15.12
CA SER A 59 20.48 -10.85 -14.96
C SER A 59 21.32 -10.42 -13.75
N GLY A 60 21.70 -11.36 -12.89
CA GLY A 60 22.51 -11.11 -11.71
C GLY A 60 22.85 -12.41 -10.97
N ILE A 61 23.38 -12.30 -9.77
CA ILE A 61 23.64 -13.42 -8.87
C ILE A 61 23.11 -13.05 -7.49
N TRP A 62 22.11 -13.79 -7.03
CA TRP A 62 21.55 -13.69 -5.68
C TRP A 62 21.71 -15.06 -5.00
N ARG A 63 22.77 -15.19 -4.21
CA ARG A 63 23.24 -16.50 -3.70
C ARG A 63 23.52 -17.47 -4.85
N GLU A 64 22.67 -18.46 -5.05
CA GLU A 64 22.77 -19.46 -6.13
C GLU A 64 21.85 -19.18 -7.32
N TYR A 65 20.97 -18.16 -7.21
CA TYR A 65 19.96 -17.84 -8.21
C TYR A 65 20.45 -16.75 -9.18
N LYS A 66 20.01 -16.83 -10.43
CA LYS A 66 20.44 -15.91 -11.50
C LYS A 66 19.28 -15.11 -12.11
N VAL A 67 18.04 -15.43 -11.75
CA VAL A 67 16.81 -14.73 -12.21
C VAL A 67 16.04 -14.26 -10.98
N PRO A 68 15.73 -12.95 -10.85
CA PRO A 68 15.24 -12.38 -9.61
C PRO A 68 13.77 -12.68 -9.31
N PHE A 69 12.92 -12.75 -10.36
CA PHE A 69 11.48 -12.82 -10.19
C PHE A 69 10.92 -14.17 -10.64
N LEU A 70 10.28 -14.86 -9.71
CA LEU A 70 9.77 -16.20 -9.95
C LEU A 70 8.26 -16.20 -9.82
N TYR A 71 7.61 -16.84 -10.78
CA TYR A 71 6.17 -17.01 -10.80
C TYR A 71 5.82 -18.49 -10.90
N ALA A 72 4.73 -18.84 -10.25
CA ALA A 72 4.09 -20.13 -10.39
C ALA A 72 2.58 -19.92 -10.61
N THR A 73 2.00 -20.60 -11.60
CA THR A 73 0.58 -20.47 -11.89
C THR A 73 -0.01 -21.83 -12.25
N ASN A 74 -1.31 -21.99 -11.99
CA ASN A 74 -2.12 -23.10 -12.46
C ASN A 74 -3.29 -22.64 -13.37
N GLY A 75 -3.24 -21.36 -13.80
CA GLY A 75 -4.30 -20.75 -14.61
C GLY A 75 -5.40 -20.06 -13.80
N GLU A 76 -5.58 -20.40 -12.52
CA GLU A 76 -6.54 -19.76 -11.60
C GLU A 76 -5.85 -18.85 -10.60
N THR A 77 -4.68 -19.24 -10.12
CA THR A 77 -3.88 -18.49 -9.13
C THR A 77 -2.49 -18.21 -9.67
N ILE A 78 -1.94 -17.07 -9.28
CA ILE A 78 -0.58 -16.65 -9.60
C ILE A 78 0.16 -16.42 -8.28
N HIS A 79 1.26 -17.15 -8.07
CA HIS A 79 2.17 -16.91 -6.98
C HIS A 79 3.44 -16.25 -7.49
N PHE A 80 3.95 -15.30 -6.73
CA PHE A 80 5.15 -14.53 -7.03
C PHE A 80 6.13 -14.60 -5.89
N LEU A 81 7.41 -14.70 -6.22
CA LEU A 81 8.52 -14.60 -5.29
C LEU A 81 9.64 -13.76 -5.88
N ASP A 82 10.05 -12.72 -5.17
CA ASP A 82 11.30 -12.01 -5.41
C ASP A 82 12.41 -12.70 -4.62
N ILE A 83 13.32 -13.36 -5.30
CA ILE A 83 14.34 -14.22 -4.67
C ILE A 83 15.55 -13.43 -4.14
N ARG A 84 15.64 -12.14 -4.44
CA ARG A 84 16.80 -11.30 -4.14
C ARG A 84 17.04 -11.11 -2.64
N ASN A 85 15.97 -11.11 -1.85
CA ASN A 85 16.07 -11.05 -0.39
C ASN A 85 15.56 -12.35 0.22
N GLU A 86 16.31 -12.91 1.18
CA GLU A 86 15.99 -14.20 1.85
C GLU A 86 14.72 -14.15 2.68
N THR A 87 14.41 -12.96 3.22
CA THR A 87 13.20 -12.75 4.02
C THR A 87 11.94 -12.63 3.18
N ASN A 88 12.05 -12.50 1.84
CA ASN A 88 10.90 -12.46 0.97
C ASN A 88 10.09 -13.76 1.02
N ILE A 89 8.79 -13.60 1.21
CA ILE A 89 7.82 -14.70 1.22
C ILE A 89 7.06 -14.68 -0.10
N GLN A 90 6.81 -15.88 -0.66
CA GLN A 90 5.94 -15.98 -1.83
C GLN A 90 4.54 -15.45 -1.49
N ARG A 91 3.93 -14.76 -2.44
CA ARG A 91 2.59 -14.19 -2.30
C ARG A 91 1.74 -14.41 -3.53
N GLU A 92 0.44 -14.43 -3.34
CA GLU A 92 -0.53 -14.48 -4.41
C GLU A 92 -0.71 -13.10 -5.05
N LEU A 93 -0.82 -13.06 -6.36
CA LEU A 93 -1.12 -11.88 -7.15
C LEU A 93 -2.40 -12.12 -7.96
N LEU A 94 -3.13 -11.05 -8.27
CA LEU A 94 -4.28 -11.12 -9.16
C LEU A 94 -3.87 -11.12 -10.64
N GLU A 95 -2.73 -10.50 -10.97
CA GLU A 95 -2.22 -10.39 -12.33
C GLU A 95 -0.69 -10.51 -12.34
N PHE A 96 -0.12 -10.80 -13.51
CA PHE A 96 1.33 -10.72 -13.71
C PHE A 96 1.79 -9.26 -13.75
N HIS A 97 2.99 -9.01 -13.23
CA HIS A 97 3.63 -7.71 -13.45
C HIS A 97 3.95 -7.53 -14.93
N ASN A 98 3.70 -6.34 -15.46
CA ASN A 98 4.14 -5.98 -16.80
C ASN A 98 5.64 -5.65 -16.84
N ALA A 99 6.19 -5.43 -18.03
CA ALA A 99 7.61 -5.16 -18.22
C ALA A 99 8.09 -3.90 -17.48
N VAL A 100 7.25 -2.86 -17.39
CA VAL A 100 7.58 -1.62 -16.67
C VAL A 100 7.71 -1.89 -15.18
N ALA A 101 6.77 -2.62 -14.60
CA ALA A 101 6.79 -3.00 -13.18
C ALA A 101 7.99 -3.89 -12.83
N LEU A 102 8.34 -4.84 -13.70
CA LEU A 102 9.51 -5.69 -13.48
C LEU A 102 10.82 -4.90 -13.52
N ASP A 103 10.94 -3.98 -14.47
CA ASP A 103 12.12 -3.10 -14.55
C ASP A 103 12.20 -2.20 -13.31
N GLU A 104 11.09 -1.59 -12.90
CA GLU A 104 11.03 -0.75 -11.71
C GLU A 104 11.42 -1.52 -10.44
N LYS A 105 10.84 -2.71 -10.23
CA LYS A 105 11.21 -3.60 -9.12
C LYS A 105 12.68 -3.99 -9.17
N PHE A 106 13.22 -4.24 -10.37
CA PHE A 106 14.63 -4.60 -10.54
C PHE A 106 15.55 -3.44 -10.17
N GLN A 107 15.19 -2.21 -10.52
CA GLN A 107 15.97 -1.01 -10.16
C GLN A 107 15.87 -0.65 -8.68
N GLN A 108 14.78 -1.00 -7.99
CA GLN A 108 14.62 -0.74 -6.55
C GLN A 108 15.63 -1.48 -5.65
N GLU A 109 16.26 -2.57 -6.13
CA GLU A 109 17.29 -3.29 -5.36
C GLU A 109 18.45 -2.39 -4.91
N LYS A 110 18.71 -1.30 -5.65
CA LYS A 110 19.80 -0.36 -5.34
C LYS A 110 19.53 0.48 -4.09
N ILE A 111 18.33 0.43 -3.54
CA ILE A 111 17.93 1.20 -2.36
C ILE A 111 18.21 0.38 -1.11
N ASN A 112 19.23 0.77 -0.38
CA ASN A 112 19.50 0.15 0.92
C ASN A 112 18.75 0.92 2.03
N PHE A 113 17.51 0.50 2.28
CA PHE A 113 16.64 1.14 3.27
C PHE A 113 17.24 1.09 4.69
N LYS A 114 17.86 -0.02 5.06
CA LYS A 114 18.54 -0.14 6.36
C LYS A 114 19.62 0.92 6.52
N THR A 115 20.49 1.08 5.53
CA THR A 115 21.54 2.10 5.56
C THR A 115 20.96 3.51 5.60
N TRP A 116 19.82 3.75 4.97
CA TRP A 116 19.13 5.03 5.04
C TRP A 116 18.61 5.30 6.45
N LEU A 117 17.96 4.33 7.11
CA LEU A 117 17.47 4.43 8.48
C LEU A 117 18.62 4.66 9.48
N ASP A 118 19.73 3.95 9.33
CA ASP A 118 20.91 4.13 10.19
C ASP A 118 21.47 5.58 10.12
N LYS A 119 21.33 6.24 8.97
CA LYS A 119 21.73 7.65 8.78
C LYS A 119 20.66 8.67 9.17
N ASN A 120 19.40 8.25 9.19
CA ASN A 120 18.24 9.10 9.47
C ASN A 120 17.39 8.50 10.60
N PRO A 121 17.95 8.32 11.81
CA PRO A 121 17.22 7.74 12.93
C PRO A 121 16.01 8.59 13.30
N ILE A 122 14.93 7.93 13.73
CA ILE A 122 13.65 8.59 13.99
C ILE A 122 13.74 9.62 15.11
N GLU A 123 14.64 9.43 16.05
CA GLU A 123 14.89 10.31 17.18
C GLU A 123 15.37 11.69 16.73
N ASN A 124 16.04 11.74 15.60
CA ASN A 124 16.52 12.98 14.99
C ASN A 124 15.53 13.56 13.98
N TYR A 125 14.40 12.87 13.75
CA TYR A 125 13.37 13.35 12.85
C TYR A 125 12.44 14.32 13.55
N TYR A 126 12.38 15.53 13.05
CA TYR A 126 11.36 16.50 13.41
C TYR A 126 11.02 17.32 12.18
N ASN A 127 9.79 17.67 12.03
CA ASN A 127 9.43 18.66 11.05
C ASN A 127 9.53 20.08 11.64
N SER A 128 9.55 21.10 10.80
CA SER A 128 9.80 22.47 11.20
C SER A 128 8.79 23.03 12.22
N ASP A 129 7.58 22.47 12.29
CA ASP A 129 6.47 22.99 13.08
C ASP A 129 6.15 22.13 14.32
N LYS A 130 6.41 20.83 14.25
CA LYS A 130 6.03 19.88 15.31
C LYS A 130 7.06 18.77 15.48
N GLN A 131 7.38 18.45 16.71
CA GLN A 131 8.13 17.27 17.06
C GLN A 131 7.20 16.08 17.22
N LEU A 132 7.65 14.88 16.81
CA LEU A 132 6.95 13.64 17.09
C LEU A 132 7.01 13.31 18.58
N TYR A 133 5.85 12.92 19.13
CA TYR A 133 5.81 12.36 20.47
C TYR A 133 6.50 10.99 20.53
N PRO A 134 6.99 10.53 21.69
CA PRO A 134 7.70 9.26 21.82
C PRO A 134 6.90 8.05 21.30
N PHE A 135 5.59 8.02 21.53
CA PHE A 135 4.73 6.94 21.03
C PHE A 135 4.56 6.98 19.49
N GLN A 136 4.55 8.19 18.89
CA GLN A 136 4.52 8.35 17.43
C GLN A 136 5.82 7.87 16.79
N GLN A 137 6.97 8.19 17.41
CA GLN A 137 8.28 7.68 16.98
C GLN A 137 8.32 6.14 17.04
N LYS A 138 7.81 5.53 18.13
CA LYS A 138 7.70 4.07 18.26
C LYS A 138 6.81 3.46 17.19
N ALA A 139 5.68 4.08 16.86
CA ALA A 139 4.77 3.62 15.80
C ALA A 139 5.46 3.63 14.43
N ILE A 140 6.17 4.70 14.09
CA ILE A 140 6.92 4.84 12.84
C ILE A 140 8.04 3.79 12.78
N SER A 141 8.85 3.66 13.83
CA SER A 141 9.92 2.66 13.91
C SER A 141 9.39 1.23 13.77
N ALA A 142 8.24 0.92 14.39
CA ALA A 142 7.61 -0.39 14.24
C ALA A 142 7.23 -0.68 12.79
N ALA A 143 6.68 0.31 12.06
CA ALA A 143 6.35 0.18 10.65
C ALA A 143 7.60 0.05 9.76
N GLU A 144 8.63 0.86 9.99
CA GLU A 144 9.90 0.82 9.27
C GLU A 144 10.60 -0.54 9.44
N ASN A 145 10.66 -1.07 10.66
CA ASN A 145 11.20 -2.39 10.94
C ASN A 145 10.36 -3.50 10.29
N ALA A 146 9.05 -3.41 10.33
CA ALA A 146 8.18 -4.37 9.65
C ALA A 146 8.41 -4.38 8.13
N ILE A 147 8.66 -3.22 7.51
CA ILE A 147 9.01 -3.10 6.09
C ILE A 147 10.39 -3.71 5.82
N LEU A 148 11.38 -3.50 6.69
CA LEU A 148 12.69 -4.16 6.60
C LEU A 148 12.56 -5.69 6.65
N ASP A 149 11.69 -6.19 7.53
CA ASP A 149 11.35 -7.61 7.67
C ASP A 149 10.48 -8.15 6.52
N GLN A 150 10.26 -7.35 5.47
CA GLN A 150 9.45 -7.70 4.30
C GLN A 150 7.98 -7.99 4.61
N LYS A 151 7.45 -7.52 5.75
CA LYS A 151 6.02 -7.53 6.01
C LYS A 151 5.31 -6.59 5.06
N ARG A 152 4.27 -7.07 4.43
CA ARG A 152 3.53 -6.31 3.41
C ARG A 152 2.16 -5.85 3.88
N GLU A 153 1.65 -6.44 4.94
CA GLU A 153 0.37 -6.12 5.56
C GLU A 153 0.61 -5.90 7.05
N MET A 154 0.24 -4.72 7.55
CA MET A 154 0.47 -4.33 8.93
C MET A 154 -0.57 -3.32 9.40
N MET A 155 -0.78 -3.26 10.71
CA MET A 155 -1.74 -2.36 11.34
C MET A 155 -1.11 -1.58 12.49
N LEU A 156 -1.40 -0.28 12.54
CA LEU A 156 -1.10 0.61 13.66
C LEU A 156 -2.41 0.92 14.39
N ALA A 157 -2.51 0.49 15.64
CA ALA A 157 -3.65 0.77 16.49
C ALA A 157 -3.31 1.93 17.44
N MET A 158 -3.88 3.11 17.20
CA MET A 158 -3.63 4.31 17.98
C MET A 158 -4.95 4.98 18.35
N ALA A 159 -5.10 5.37 19.61
CA ALA A 159 -6.31 6.04 20.09
C ALA A 159 -6.67 7.30 19.29
N THR A 160 -7.95 7.64 19.23
CA THR A 160 -8.40 8.89 18.62
C THR A 160 -7.83 10.08 19.39
N GLY A 161 -7.40 11.13 18.69
CA GLY A 161 -6.78 12.30 19.30
C GLY A 161 -5.26 12.19 19.52
N THR A 162 -4.63 11.03 19.31
CA THR A 162 -3.18 10.82 19.47
C THR A 162 -2.35 11.23 18.24
N GLY A 163 -2.98 11.81 17.22
CA GLY A 163 -2.30 12.30 16.03
C GLY A 163 -1.95 11.19 15.02
N LYS A 164 -2.81 10.18 14.83
CA LYS A 164 -2.66 9.12 13.80
C LYS A 164 -2.26 9.67 12.45
N THR A 165 -2.99 10.68 11.97
CA THR A 165 -2.75 11.31 10.66
C THR A 165 -1.34 11.90 10.58
N PHE A 166 -0.89 12.63 11.60
CA PHE A 166 0.46 13.19 11.63
C PHE A 166 1.53 12.10 11.64
N THR A 167 1.31 11.02 12.38
CA THR A 167 2.21 9.85 12.44
C THR A 167 2.37 9.21 11.07
N ILE A 168 1.25 8.94 10.37
CA ILE A 168 1.30 8.28 9.07
C ILE A 168 1.86 9.20 7.97
N LEU A 169 1.58 10.51 8.00
CA LEU A 169 2.17 11.46 7.08
C LEU A 169 3.69 11.53 7.25
N SER A 170 4.18 11.51 8.50
CA SER A 170 5.62 11.46 8.79
C SER A 170 6.25 10.17 8.28
N LEU A 171 5.58 9.01 8.44
CA LEU A 171 6.05 7.74 7.89
C LEU A 171 6.08 7.76 6.35
N ILE A 172 5.00 8.23 5.71
CA ILE A 172 4.94 8.35 4.23
C ILE A 172 6.07 9.23 3.73
N TYR A 173 6.30 10.39 4.36
CA TYR A 173 7.38 11.30 3.97
C TYR A 173 8.75 10.61 4.07
N ARG A 174 9.05 9.92 5.17
CA ARG A 174 10.30 9.19 5.36
C ARG A 174 10.50 8.07 4.33
N LEU A 175 9.46 7.33 3.99
CA LEU A 175 9.52 6.28 2.97
C LEU A 175 9.73 6.83 1.55
N LEU A 176 9.14 7.99 1.23
CA LEU A 176 9.38 8.73 -0.02
C LEU A 176 10.83 9.24 -0.10
N GLU A 177 11.33 9.87 0.96
CA GLU A 177 12.71 10.35 1.08
C GLU A 177 13.73 9.19 0.94
N ALA A 178 13.45 8.06 1.58
CA ALA A 178 14.24 6.84 1.45
C ALA A 178 14.09 6.19 0.07
N LYS A 179 13.19 6.67 -0.79
CA LYS A 179 12.86 6.11 -2.12
C LYS A 179 12.37 4.66 -2.07
N VAL A 180 11.89 4.20 -0.92
CA VAL A 180 11.29 2.86 -0.74
C VAL A 180 9.96 2.77 -1.46
N ILE A 181 9.23 3.87 -1.49
CA ILE A 181 7.96 4.03 -2.20
C ILE A 181 8.01 5.27 -3.10
N LYS A 182 7.12 5.32 -4.09
CA LYS A 182 6.92 6.46 -4.98
C LYS A 182 5.45 6.86 -5.05
N ARG A 183 4.57 5.89 -5.23
CA ARG A 183 3.13 6.10 -5.42
C ARG A 183 2.37 5.59 -4.21
N VAL A 184 1.66 6.50 -3.56
CA VAL A 184 0.89 6.22 -2.35
C VAL A 184 -0.59 6.34 -2.64
N LEU A 185 -1.37 5.32 -2.29
CA LEU A 185 -2.82 5.38 -2.23
C LEU A 185 -3.26 5.53 -0.78
N PHE A 186 -3.91 6.65 -0.46
CA PHE A 186 -4.46 6.92 0.86
C PHE A 186 -5.98 6.76 0.81
N LEU A 187 -6.48 5.67 1.34
CA LEU A 187 -7.89 5.31 1.33
C LEU A 187 -8.59 5.71 2.62
N VAL A 188 -9.74 6.32 2.46
CA VAL A 188 -10.63 6.72 3.55
C VAL A 188 -12.06 6.25 3.27
N ASP A 189 -12.89 6.23 4.32
CA ASP A 189 -14.27 5.78 4.24
C ASP A 189 -15.19 6.79 3.53
N ARG A 190 -15.02 8.10 3.78
CA ARG A 190 -15.94 9.16 3.33
C ARG A 190 -15.21 10.34 2.72
N LYS A 191 -15.89 11.07 1.83
CA LYS A 191 -15.37 12.28 1.17
C LYS A 191 -14.88 13.34 2.14
N ALA A 192 -15.60 13.61 3.23
CA ALA A 192 -15.17 14.56 4.25
C ALA A 192 -13.82 14.18 4.86
N LEU A 193 -13.58 12.88 5.12
CA LEU A 193 -12.27 12.39 5.59
C LEU A 193 -11.20 12.51 4.51
N ALA A 194 -11.55 12.32 3.25
CA ALA A 194 -10.63 12.55 2.14
C ALA A 194 -10.21 14.03 2.05
N ALA A 195 -11.16 14.95 2.17
CA ALA A 195 -10.88 16.39 2.20
C ALA A 195 -9.97 16.77 3.38
N GLN A 196 -10.23 16.24 4.58
CA GLN A 196 -9.38 16.41 5.76
C GLN A 196 -7.97 15.85 5.54
N ALA A 197 -7.84 14.66 4.95
CA ALA A 197 -6.54 14.06 4.64
C ALA A 197 -5.74 14.92 3.65
N VAL A 198 -6.37 15.39 2.56
CA VAL A 198 -5.72 16.29 1.60
C VAL A 198 -5.26 17.58 2.26
N THR A 199 -6.10 18.18 3.11
CA THR A 199 -5.73 19.37 3.89
C THR A 199 -4.55 19.07 4.83
N ALA A 200 -4.55 17.89 5.48
CA ALA A 200 -3.45 17.48 6.33
C ALA A 200 -2.12 17.35 5.56
N PHE A 201 -2.13 16.74 4.36
CA PHE A 201 -0.96 16.67 3.48
C PHE A 201 -0.46 18.07 3.10
N SER A 202 -1.36 18.96 2.66
CA SER A 202 -0.97 20.31 2.23
C SER A 202 -0.48 21.20 3.36
N SER A 203 -0.96 20.98 4.58
CA SER A 203 -0.52 21.72 5.77
C SER A 203 0.73 21.15 6.42
N PHE A 204 1.09 19.89 6.11
CA PHE A 204 2.24 19.21 6.71
C PHE A 204 3.55 19.90 6.33
N SER A 205 4.29 20.37 7.35
CA SER A 205 5.61 20.95 7.16
C SER A 205 6.67 19.87 7.18
N THR A 206 7.51 19.85 6.14
CA THR A 206 8.59 18.87 6.02
C THR A 206 9.79 19.25 6.92
N PRO A 207 10.70 18.32 7.20
CA PRO A 207 11.96 18.63 7.89
C PRO A 207 12.82 19.70 7.19
N HIS A 208 12.63 19.88 5.89
CA HIS A 208 13.34 20.89 5.10
C HIS A 208 12.70 22.29 5.18
N GLY A 209 11.60 22.46 5.93
CA GLY A 209 10.90 23.72 6.08
C GLY A 209 9.94 24.07 4.94
N SER A 210 9.72 23.16 4.00
CA SER A 210 8.73 23.28 2.95
C SER A 210 7.38 22.70 3.38
N LYS A 211 6.35 22.86 2.55
CA LYS A 211 5.11 22.08 2.69
C LYS A 211 5.22 20.80 1.86
N PHE A 212 4.53 19.73 2.31
CA PHE A 212 4.56 18.43 1.64
C PHE A 212 4.17 18.53 0.17
N ASP A 213 3.12 19.29 -0.16
CA ASP A 213 2.62 19.49 -1.52
C ASP A 213 3.55 20.33 -2.43
N LYS A 214 4.66 20.86 -1.88
CA LYS A 214 5.73 21.53 -2.64
C LYS A 214 6.88 20.61 -2.99
N GLU A 215 7.00 19.49 -2.26
CA GLU A 215 8.05 18.49 -2.49
C GLU A 215 7.50 17.26 -3.22
N TYR A 216 6.25 16.86 -2.94
CA TYR A 216 5.55 15.73 -3.54
C TYR A 216 4.15 16.13 -3.97
N GLU A 217 3.74 15.67 -5.16
CA GLU A 217 2.40 15.95 -5.67
C GLU A 217 1.34 15.23 -4.82
N VAL A 218 0.30 15.97 -4.45
CA VAL A 218 -0.87 15.45 -3.74
C VAL A 218 -2.09 15.59 -4.63
N TYR A 219 -2.67 14.46 -4.97
CA TYR A 219 -3.86 14.35 -5.79
C TYR A 219 -5.03 13.82 -4.98
N SER A 220 -6.22 14.14 -5.44
CA SER A 220 -7.46 13.60 -4.88
C SER A 220 -8.46 13.25 -5.96
N GLN A 221 -9.58 12.69 -5.55
CA GLN A 221 -10.79 12.68 -6.33
C GLN A 221 -11.38 14.09 -6.43
N LYS A 222 -12.34 14.30 -7.33
CA LYS A 222 -13.06 15.57 -7.43
C LYS A 222 -13.91 15.79 -6.18
N PHE A 223 -13.76 16.95 -5.57
CA PHE A 223 -14.58 17.41 -4.45
C PHE A 223 -15.57 18.49 -4.86
N GLN A 224 -16.65 18.59 -4.10
CA GLN A 224 -17.55 19.73 -4.12
C GLN A 224 -17.15 20.68 -2.98
N LYS A 225 -17.63 21.92 -3.03
CA LYS A 225 -17.27 22.94 -2.03
C LYS A 225 -17.76 22.54 -0.62
N GLU A 226 -18.85 21.82 -0.56
CA GLU A 226 -19.49 21.31 0.66
C GLU A 226 -18.71 20.17 1.32
N ASP A 227 -17.76 19.55 0.62
CA ASP A 227 -16.90 18.48 1.17
C ASP A 227 -15.81 19.02 2.10
N PHE A 228 -15.61 20.35 2.13
CA PHE A 228 -14.62 21.02 2.99
C PHE A 228 -15.31 21.77 4.12
N ASP A 229 -14.68 21.81 5.29
CA ASP A 229 -15.11 22.63 6.41
C ASP A 229 -15.09 24.11 6.03
N ASP A 230 -16.03 24.89 6.58
CA ASP A 230 -16.20 26.30 6.31
C ASP A 230 -14.87 27.09 6.39
N GLY A 231 -14.47 27.67 5.26
CA GLY A 231 -13.28 28.53 5.12
C GLY A 231 -12.08 27.90 4.41
N ALA A 232 -12.12 26.62 4.04
CA ALA A 232 -11.05 26.04 3.25
C ALA A 232 -11.10 26.54 1.79
N THR A 233 -10.07 27.29 1.39
CA THR A 233 -9.92 27.79 0.00
C THR A 233 -9.13 26.82 -0.89
N PHE A 234 -8.86 25.62 -0.38
CA PHE A 234 -8.00 24.64 -1.04
C PHE A 234 -8.78 23.90 -2.13
N ASN A 235 -8.25 23.94 -3.36
CA ASN A 235 -8.76 23.16 -4.49
C ASN A 235 -7.70 22.09 -4.85
N PRO A 236 -7.84 20.86 -4.37
CA PRO A 236 -6.86 19.83 -4.63
C PRO A 236 -6.80 19.45 -6.11
N ASN A 237 -5.61 19.08 -6.57
CA ASN A 237 -5.44 18.56 -7.92
C ASN A 237 -6.17 17.22 -8.05
N VAL A 238 -6.99 17.10 -9.10
CA VAL A 238 -7.64 15.83 -9.44
C VAL A 238 -6.65 14.94 -10.18
N LEU A 239 -6.54 13.67 -9.75
CA LEU A 239 -5.63 12.72 -10.40
C LEU A 239 -6.10 12.39 -11.81
N PRO A 240 -5.28 12.59 -12.85
CA PRO A 240 -5.59 12.12 -14.19
C PRO A 240 -5.70 10.59 -14.24
N ASN A 241 -6.72 10.06 -14.92
CA ASN A 241 -6.92 8.60 -15.04
C ASN A 241 -5.70 7.87 -15.64
N GLU A 242 -4.93 8.55 -16.49
CA GLU A 242 -3.71 8.01 -17.09
C GLU A 242 -2.66 7.62 -16.03
N TYR A 243 -2.56 8.36 -14.92
CA TYR A 243 -1.60 8.02 -13.85
C TYR A 243 -1.98 6.76 -13.10
N LEU A 244 -3.27 6.41 -13.09
CA LEU A 244 -3.76 5.15 -12.54
C LEU A 244 -3.52 3.98 -13.51
N THR A 245 -3.82 4.18 -14.80
CA THR A 245 -3.80 3.09 -15.80
C THR A 245 -2.42 2.85 -16.40
N ASN A 246 -1.55 3.86 -16.39
CA ASN A 246 -0.19 3.80 -16.94
C ASN A 246 0.82 4.47 -15.99
N PRO A 247 1.05 3.90 -14.79
CA PRO A 247 1.93 4.47 -13.79
C PRO A 247 3.37 4.59 -14.33
N GLN A 248 3.96 5.78 -14.17
CA GLN A 248 5.30 6.07 -14.65
C GLN A 248 6.35 5.80 -13.55
N PRO A 249 7.48 5.14 -13.85
CA PRO A 249 8.48 4.71 -12.87
C PRO A 249 9.11 5.85 -12.05
N ASN A 250 9.19 7.06 -12.62
CA ASN A 250 9.84 8.20 -11.98
C ASN A 250 8.85 9.20 -11.39
N HIS A 251 7.56 8.89 -11.39
CA HIS A 251 6.53 9.78 -10.88
C HIS A 251 6.20 9.42 -9.44
N SER A 252 6.41 10.36 -8.51
CA SER A 252 6.13 10.19 -7.09
C SER A 252 4.98 11.10 -6.68
N PHE A 253 3.92 10.50 -6.13
CA PHE A 253 2.73 11.22 -5.69
C PHE A 253 1.95 10.49 -4.61
N VAL A 254 1.08 11.22 -3.93
CA VAL A 254 0.05 10.69 -3.05
C VAL A 254 -1.32 10.90 -3.69
N TYR A 255 -2.12 9.84 -3.75
CA TYR A 255 -3.50 9.90 -4.19
C TYR A 255 -4.43 9.60 -3.02
N VAL A 256 -5.24 10.59 -2.63
CA VAL A 256 -6.27 10.46 -1.60
C VAL A 256 -7.60 10.15 -2.26
N SER A 257 -8.23 9.04 -1.88
CA SER A 257 -9.49 8.58 -2.47
C SER A 257 -10.37 7.92 -1.44
N THR A 258 -11.67 7.91 -1.70
CA THR A 258 -12.58 7.03 -0.95
C THR A 258 -12.44 5.59 -1.41
N ILE A 259 -12.72 4.66 -0.50
CA ILE A 259 -12.72 3.23 -0.84
C ILE A 259 -13.78 2.90 -1.90
N GLN A 260 -14.94 3.56 -1.84
CA GLN A 260 -16.04 3.37 -2.79
C GLN A 260 -15.60 3.78 -4.20
N ARG A 261 -14.96 4.95 -4.35
CA ARG A 261 -14.45 5.39 -5.64
C ARG A 261 -13.42 4.43 -6.21
N MET A 262 -12.47 3.99 -5.39
CA MET A 262 -11.45 3.03 -5.83
C MET A 262 -12.08 1.69 -6.23
N THR A 263 -13.10 1.23 -5.50
CA THR A 263 -13.86 0.03 -5.87
C THR A 263 -14.53 0.19 -7.25
N ILE A 264 -15.18 1.32 -7.51
CA ILE A 264 -15.79 1.61 -8.81
C ILE A 264 -14.72 1.65 -9.91
N ASN A 265 -13.58 2.26 -9.64
CA ASN A 265 -12.47 2.31 -10.61
C ASN A 265 -11.91 0.92 -10.94
N LEU A 266 -11.93 -0.03 -10.01
CA LEU A 266 -11.46 -1.39 -10.25
C LEU A 266 -12.53 -2.30 -10.86
N GLN A 267 -13.76 -2.26 -10.35
CA GLN A 267 -14.79 -3.26 -10.63
C GLN A 267 -15.94 -2.72 -11.51
N GLY A 268 -16.16 -1.39 -11.50
CA GLY A 268 -17.29 -0.73 -12.16
C GLY A 268 -18.47 -0.49 -11.22
N LYS A 269 -19.43 0.31 -11.67
CA LYS A 269 -20.58 0.78 -10.85
C LYS A 269 -21.57 -0.34 -10.44
N TYR A 270 -21.58 -1.46 -11.13
CA TYR A 270 -22.52 -2.57 -10.87
C TYR A 270 -21.96 -3.66 -9.95
N SER A 271 -20.77 -3.47 -9.42
CA SER A 271 -20.18 -4.41 -8.48
C SER A 271 -20.78 -4.25 -7.08
N ASN A 272 -21.69 -5.14 -6.71
CA ASN A 272 -22.13 -5.48 -5.35
C ASN A 272 -22.32 -4.38 -4.28
N ILE A 273 -22.16 -3.10 -4.62
CA ILE A 273 -22.47 -1.96 -3.76
C ILE A 273 -23.99 -1.83 -3.76
N SER A 274 -24.66 -1.80 -2.58
CA SER A 274 -26.11 -1.62 -2.52
C SER A 274 -26.50 -0.23 -3.04
N GLU A 275 -27.65 -0.13 -3.69
CA GLU A 275 -28.18 1.17 -4.18
C GLU A 275 -28.32 2.20 -3.05
N ASP A 276 -28.54 1.73 -1.81
CA ASP A 276 -28.62 2.58 -0.61
C ASP A 276 -27.26 3.12 -0.13
N ASP A 277 -26.14 2.42 -0.46
CA ASP A 277 -24.78 2.83 -0.13
C ASP A 277 -24.14 3.69 -1.24
N MET A 278 -24.68 3.64 -2.45
CA MET A 278 -24.37 4.58 -3.51
C MET A 278 -25.22 5.84 -3.29
N ASN A 279 -24.69 6.78 -2.55
CA ASN A 279 -25.14 8.15 -2.70
C ASN A 279 -24.81 8.55 -4.15
N GLU A 280 -25.77 8.32 -5.06
CA GLU A 280 -25.61 8.46 -6.53
C GLU A 280 -25.03 9.84 -6.92
N GLU A 281 -25.23 10.84 -6.09
CA GLU A 281 -24.79 12.22 -6.32
C GLU A 281 -23.27 12.40 -6.19
N TYR A 282 -22.57 11.48 -5.49
CA TYR A 282 -21.17 11.70 -5.07
C TYR A 282 -20.08 11.03 -5.91
N GLU A 283 -20.40 10.00 -6.70
CA GLU A 283 -19.41 9.28 -7.50
C GLU A 283 -19.82 9.15 -8.99
N ILE A 284 -20.58 10.14 -9.48
CA ILE A 284 -21.12 10.16 -10.86
C ILE A 284 -20.00 10.11 -11.89
N ASP A 285 -18.86 10.73 -11.60
CA ASP A 285 -17.69 10.82 -12.47
C ASP A 285 -16.71 9.63 -12.33
N ALA A 286 -16.99 8.69 -11.42
CA ALA A 286 -16.18 7.47 -11.31
C ALA A 286 -16.56 6.46 -12.40
N GLU A 287 -15.55 5.89 -13.05
CA GLU A 287 -15.69 4.89 -14.10
C GLU A 287 -14.74 3.71 -13.87
N LYS A 288 -15.03 2.57 -14.50
CA LYS A 288 -14.11 1.43 -14.46
C LYS A 288 -12.86 1.73 -15.26
N LEU A 289 -11.71 1.51 -14.63
CA LEU A 289 -10.39 1.71 -15.21
C LEU A 289 -9.60 0.39 -15.19
N ASN A 290 -8.68 0.25 -16.11
CA ASN A 290 -7.74 -0.87 -16.11
C ASN A 290 -6.49 -0.51 -15.29
N ILE A 291 -6.62 -0.51 -13.96
CA ILE A 291 -5.56 -0.14 -13.04
C ILE A 291 -4.68 -1.35 -12.78
N PRO A 292 -3.38 -1.33 -13.12
CA PRO A 292 -2.50 -2.48 -12.89
C PRO A 292 -2.20 -2.66 -11.40
N ILE A 293 -1.90 -3.90 -11.00
CA ILE A 293 -1.61 -4.25 -9.60
C ILE A 293 -0.43 -3.48 -8.98
N HIS A 294 0.46 -2.95 -9.82
CA HIS A 294 1.64 -2.18 -9.40
C HIS A 294 1.43 -0.65 -9.45
N ALA A 295 0.18 -0.18 -9.57
CA ALA A 295 -0.10 1.25 -9.63
C ALA A 295 0.36 2.00 -8.38
N PHE A 296 0.36 1.36 -7.22
CA PHE A 296 0.79 1.93 -5.95
C PHE A 296 1.79 1.03 -5.22
N ASP A 297 2.77 1.66 -4.59
CA ASP A 297 3.80 0.99 -3.78
C ASP A 297 3.38 0.86 -2.32
N LEU A 298 2.57 1.82 -1.84
CA LEU A 298 2.01 1.87 -0.50
C LEU A 298 0.50 2.17 -0.56
N ILE A 299 -0.29 1.37 0.14
CA ILE A 299 -1.70 1.60 0.37
C ILE A 299 -1.90 1.84 1.86
N VAL A 300 -2.32 3.03 2.22
CA VAL A 300 -2.73 3.37 3.59
C VAL A 300 -4.24 3.36 3.65
N VAL A 301 -4.75 2.77 4.71
CA VAL A 301 -6.19 2.66 4.91
C VAL A 301 -6.54 3.24 6.27
N ASP A 302 -7.11 4.43 6.24
CA ASP A 302 -7.52 5.11 7.46
C ASP A 302 -8.87 4.59 7.94
N GLU A 303 -9.03 4.53 9.26
CA GLU A 303 -10.20 3.97 9.96
C GLU A 303 -10.57 2.57 9.43
N CYS A 304 -9.55 1.71 9.26
CA CYS A 304 -9.67 0.39 8.64
C CYS A 304 -10.59 -0.60 9.39
N HIS A 305 -11.09 -0.24 10.59
CA HIS A 305 -12.09 -1.02 11.33
C HIS A 305 -13.51 -0.88 10.76
N ARG A 306 -13.74 0.08 9.86
CA ARG A 306 -15.05 0.28 9.22
C ARG A 306 -15.32 -0.82 8.20
N GLY A 307 -16.61 -1.09 7.98
CA GLY A 307 -17.07 -2.24 7.19
C GLY A 307 -17.94 -3.12 8.10
N TYR A 308 -19.11 -2.60 8.51
CA TYR A 308 -19.96 -3.22 9.52
C TYR A 308 -20.69 -4.46 9.03
N THR A 309 -20.82 -4.64 7.71
CA THR A 309 -21.42 -5.82 7.11
C THR A 309 -20.36 -6.73 6.50
N SER A 310 -20.66 -8.03 6.39
CA SER A 310 -19.77 -9.00 5.73
C SER A 310 -19.55 -8.64 4.26
N LYS A 311 -20.53 -8.02 3.61
CA LYS A 311 -20.47 -7.57 2.21
C LYS A 311 -19.50 -6.41 2.05
N GLU A 312 -19.62 -5.36 2.86
CA GLU A 312 -18.69 -4.20 2.86
C GLU A 312 -17.25 -4.63 3.16
N SER A 313 -17.06 -5.48 4.17
CA SER A 313 -15.76 -6.02 4.52
C SER A 313 -15.11 -6.79 3.37
N ASN A 314 -15.88 -7.52 2.55
CA ASN A 314 -15.37 -8.21 1.38
C ASN A 314 -14.98 -7.24 0.27
N ILE A 315 -15.83 -6.27 -0.07
CA ILE A 315 -15.55 -5.23 -1.07
C ILE A 315 -14.27 -4.48 -0.71
N TRP A 316 -14.15 -4.11 0.53
CA TRP A 316 -13.02 -3.40 1.09
C TRP A 316 -11.72 -4.20 0.94
N ARG A 317 -11.75 -5.46 1.39
CA ARG A 317 -10.63 -6.39 1.28
C ARG A 317 -10.21 -6.61 -0.17
N ASP A 318 -11.16 -6.83 -1.08
CA ASP A 318 -10.88 -7.11 -2.48
C ASP A 318 -10.26 -5.89 -3.19
N THR A 319 -10.73 -4.68 -2.85
CA THR A 319 -10.14 -3.44 -3.35
C THR A 319 -8.68 -3.27 -2.94
N ILE A 320 -8.36 -3.51 -1.65
CA ILE A 320 -6.99 -3.39 -1.16
C ILE A 320 -6.11 -4.53 -1.71
N LYS A 321 -6.67 -5.74 -1.80
CA LYS A 321 -5.97 -6.95 -2.27
C LYS A 321 -5.56 -6.86 -3.74
N HIS A 322 -6.24 -6.00 -4.52
CA HIS A 322 -5.89 -5.78 -5.91
C HIS A 322 -4.42 -5.36 -6.09
N PHE A 323 -3.90 -4.52 -5.21
CA PHE A 323 -2.58 -3.92 -5.38
C PHE A 323 -1.46 -4.78 -4.78
N ASP A 324 -0.36 -4.93 -5.52
CA ASP A 324 0.89 -5.53 -5.04
C ASP A 324 1.79 -4.49 -4.32
N GLY A 325 1.20 -3.67 -3.45
CA GLY A 325 1.87 -2.67 -2.60
C GLY A 325 2.00 -3.13 -1.15
N ILE A 326 2.73 -2.37 -0.34
CA ILE A 326 2.71 -2.46 1.13
C ILE A 326 1.36 -1.91 1.60
N LYS A 327 0.74 -2.53 2.59
CA LYS A 327 -0.57 -2.12 3.11
C LYS A 327 -0.48 -1.81 4.59
N ILE A 328 -0.90 -0.61 4.98
CA ILE A 328 -0.89 -0.14 6.36
C ILE A 328 -2.32 0.25 6.75
N GLY A 329 -2.92 -0.49 7.66
CA GLY A 329 -4.18 -0.13 8.28
C GLY A 329 -3.98 0.77 9.50
N LEU A 330 -4.79 1.83 9.61
CA LEU A 330 -4.84 2.71 10.76
C LEU A 330 -6.20 2.57 11.44
N THR A 331 -6.21 2.44 12.75
CA THR A 331 -7.45 2.38 13.52
C THR A 331 -7.23 2.75 14.98
N ALA A 332 -8.26 3.24 15.64
CA ALA A 332 -8.26 3.34 17.11
C ALA A 332 -8.72 2.03 17.76
N THR A 333 -9.61 1.30 17.10
CA THR A 333 -10.31 0.12 17.61
C THR A 333 -10.23 -1.02 16.60
N PRO A 334 -9.20 -1.90 16.70
CA PRO A 334 -9.08 -3.05 15.80
C PRO A 334 -10.32 -3.94 15.87
N ALA A 335 -11.01 -4.12 14.75
CA ALA A 335 -12.13 -5.05 14.62
C ALA A 335 -11.64 -6.45 14.21
N GLN A 336 -12.41 -7.49 14.48
CA GLN A 336 -12.03 -8.87 14.19
C GLN A 336 -11.70 -9.08 12.70
N HIS A 337 -12.47 -8.50 11.78
CA HIS A 337 -12.21 -8.61 10.33
C HIS A 337 -10.94 -7.87 9.91
N THR A 338 -10.56 -6.78 10.59
CA THR A 338 -9.34 -6.03 10.36
C THR A 338 -8.13 -6.83 10.79
N VAL A 339 -8.20 -7.46 11.97
CA VAL A 339 -7.16 -8.37 12.47
C VAL A 339 -7.03 -9.60 11.56
N ALA A 340 -8.12 -10.11 11.01
CA ALA A 340 -8.10 -11.22 10.06
C ALA A 340 -7.36 -10.88 8.75
N TYR A 341 -7.32 -9.60 8.34
CA TYR A 341 -6.63 -9.14 7.14
C TYR A 341 -5.19 -8.67 7.44
N PHE A 342 -5.03 -7.74 8.37
CA PHE A 342 -3.72 -7.10 8.65
C PHE A 342 -2.88 -7.84 9.71
N ASN A 343 -3.41 -8.91 10.31
CA ASN A 343 -2.88 -9.56 11.51
C ASN A 343 -2.98 -8.64 12.75
N GLU A 344 -2.42 -9.11 13.88
CA GLU A 344 -2.34 -8.29 15.09
C GLU A 344 -1.57 -6.98 14.83
N PRO A 345 -1.97 -5.87 15.45
CA PRO A 345 -1.27 -4.61 15.31
C PRO A 345 0.23 -4.74 15.64
N ILE A 346 1.07 -4.21 14.77
CA ILE A 346 2.52 -4.15 15.04
C ILE A 346 2.88 -3.08 16.07
N PHE A 347 1.94 -2.17 16.33
CA PHE A 347 2.03 -1.15 17.36
C PHE A 347 0.63 -0.86 17.92
N LYS A 348 0.51 -0.77 19.26
CA LYS A 348 -0.72 -0.38 19.95
C LYS A 348 -0.41 0.81 20.87
N TYR A 349 -1.32 1.76 20.91
CA TYR A 349 -1.33 2.87 21.87
C TYR A 349 -2.78 3.18 22.22
N SER A 350 -3.20 2.69 23.38
CA SER A 350 -4.59 2.74 23.82
C SER A 350 -4.96 4.12 24.38
N VAL A 351 -6.26 4.32 24.63
CA VAL A 351 -6.76 5.51 25.33
C VAL A 351 -6.18 5.57 26.74
N GLU A 352 -6.15 4.43 27.47
CA GLU A 352 -5.61 4.31 28.82
C GLU A 352 -4.15 4.75 28.89
N GLU A 353 -3.30 4.19 27.99
CA GLU A 353 -1.88 4.58 27.88
C GLU A 353 -1.75 6.07 27.56
N ALA A 354 -2.59 6.62 26.69
CA ALA A 354 -2.53 8.04 26.32
C ALA A 354 -2.98 8.97 27.46
N VAL A 355 -3.87 8.53 28.33
CA VAL A 355 -4.27 9.23 29.55
C VAL A 355 -3.14 9.15 30.59
N ASP A 356 -2.59 7.96 30.82
CA ASP A 356 -1.49 7.75 31.77
C ASP A 356 -0.25 8.57 31.39
N ASP A 357 0.04 8.69 30.11
CA ASP A 357 1.13 9.52 29.56
C ASP A 357 0.80 11.03 29.55
N GLY A 358 -0.45 11.41 29.86
CA GLY A 358 -0.91 12.80 29.89
C GLY A 358 -1.18 13.45 28.53
N PHE A 359 -1.34 12.65 27.47
CA PHE A 359 -1.69 13.14 26.13
C PHE A 359 -3.20 13.20 25.85
N LEU A 360 -3.99 12.43 26.58
CA LEU A 360 -5.44 12.52 26.56
C LEU A 360 -5.98 12.78 27.97
N VAL A 361 -7.16 13.33 28.05
CA VAL A 361 -7.89 13.54 29.29
C VAL A 361 -8.72 12.29 29.58
N ASP A 362 -8.77 11.87 30.85
CA ASP A 362 -9.60 10.76 31.28
C ASP A 362 -11.08 11.07 31.07
N TYR A 363 -11.87 10.01 30.89
CA TYR A 363 -13.32 10.15 30.82
C TYR A 363 -13.87 10.40 32.22
N ASP A 364 -14.64 11.46 32.37
CA ASP A 364 -15.54 11.59 33.53
C ASP A 364 -16.56 10.46 33.49
N ASP A 365 -16.83 9.85 34.63
CA ASP A 365 -17.89 8.86 34.75
C ASP A 365 -19.21 9.44 34.23
N PRO A 366 -20.00 8.66 33.45
CA PRO A 366 -21.25 9.16 32.90
C PRO A 366 -22.18 9.63 34.05
N ILE A 367 -22.43 10.93 34.08
CA ILE A 367 -23.36 11.53 35.05
C ILE A 367 -24.75 10.96 34.73
N LYS A 368 -25.32 10.16 35.66
CA LYS A 368 -26.71 9.72 35.57
C LYS A 368 -27.61 10.95 35.66
N ILE A 369 -28.08 11.43 34.52
CA ILE A 369 -29.15 12.42 34.47
C ILE A 369 -30.40 11.75 35.05
N GLY A 370 -30.82 12.17 36.23
CA GLY A 370 -31.97 11.63 36.91
C GLY A 370 -33.22 11.67 36.02
N ARG A 371 -34.08 10.65 36.11
CA ARG A 371 -35.38 10.64 35.44
C ARG A 371 -36.13 11.92 35.83
N ALA A 372 -36.45 12.76 34.86
CA ALA A 372 -37.45 13.79 35.02
C ALA A 372 -38.80 13.07 35.31
N HIS A 373 -39.31 13.23 36.48
CA HIS A 373 -40.70 12.87 36.73
C HIS A 373 -41.60 13.84 35.99
N VAL A 374 -42.29 13.36 34.95
CA VAL A 374 -43.46 14.00 34.36
C VAL A 374 -44.69 13.49 35.15
#